data_dd53f9a1fbf322bb21a0c7f235d01978
#
_entry.id   dd53f9a1fbf322bb21a0c7f235d01978
#
_cell.length_a   1.000
_cell.length_b   1.000
_cell.length_c   1.000
_cell.angle_alpha   90.00
_cell.angle_beta   90.00
_cell.angle_gamma   90.00
#
_symmetry.space_group_name_H-M   'P 1'
#
loop_
_entity.id
_entity.type
_entity.pdbx_description
1 polymer ?
#
loop_
_entity_poly.entity_id
_entity_poly.type
_entity_poly.pdbx_seq_one_letter_code
_entity_poly.pdbx_strand_id
1 'polypeptide(L)'
;MYSVLDVARYVVARSNRAGAISNLKLQKVLYFIQAEFLVVQNMPCFAEQIEAWDFGPVVPVVYYRYRIYGGAAIPLLHDDGFCPFNKRDKKLADGVIDECAKYSAAGLTDIVHRQTPWREAYRRRDIITNESLKEFFKGNENERTYL
;
A
#
# COMPACT_ATOMS: atom_id res chain seq x y z
N MET A 1 7.34 -13.94 -3.34
CA MET A 1 7.28 -12.50 -3.04
C MET A 1 7.72 -11.70 -4.25
N TYR A 2 7.20 -10.51 -4.38
CA TYR A 2 7.50 -9.62 -5.50
C TYR A 2 8.46 -8.52 -5.06
N SER A 3 9.19 -7.92 -6.00
CA SER A 3 9.91 -6.67 -5.74
C SER A 3 8.89 -5.57 -5.46
N VAL A 4 9.07 -4.82 -4.38
CA VAL A 4 8.13 -3.74 -4.05
C VAL A 4 8.14 -2.62 -5.09
N LEU A 5 9.27 -2.40 -5.77
CA LEU A 5 9.33 -1.43 -6.87
C LEU A 5 8.47 -1.86 -8.06
N ASP A 6 8.41 -3.16 -8.34
CA ASP A 6 7.54 -3.70 -9.38
C ASP A 6 6.06 -3.59 -8.98
N VAL A 7 5.75 -3.87 -7.72
CA VAL A 7 4.40 -3.68 -7.19
C VAL A 7 3.98 -2.22 -7.29
N ALA A 8 4.86 -1.31 -6.88
CA ALA A 8 4.59 0.14 -6.95
C ALA A 8 4.35 0.61 -8.39
N ARG A 9 5.16 0.13 -9.34
CA ARG A 9 4.98 0.44 -10.77
C ARG A 9 3.60 0.00 -11.25
N TYR A 10 3.17 -1.17 -10.86
CA TYR A 10 1.84 -1.68 -11.21
C TYR A 10 0.73 -0.82 -10.59
N VAL A 11 0.87 -0.43 -9.32
CA VAL A 11 -0.10 0.43 -8.63
C VAL A 11 -0.24 1.77 -9.34
N VAL A 12 0.88 2.39 -9.71
CA VAL A 12 0.88 3.66 -10.44
C VAL A 12 0.14 3.53 -11.77
N ALA A 13 0.44 2.47 -12.53
CA ALA A 13 -0.19 2.26 -13.84
C ALA A 13 -1.70 2.05 -13.73
N ARG A 14 -2.14 1.21 -12.80
CA ARG A 14 -3.57 0.97 -12.60
C ARG A 14 -4.28 2.20 -12.05
N SER A 15 -3.67 2.92 -11.13
CA SER A 15 -4.26 4.14 -10.55
C SER A 15 -4.43 5.25 -11.57
N ASN A 16 -3.56 5.33 -12.59
CA ASN A 16 -3.66 6.33 -13.64
C ASN A 16 -4.99 6.28 -14.38
N ARG A 17 -5.61 5.11 -14.48
CA ARG A 17 -6.91 4.95 -15.13
C ARG A 17 -8.05 5.61 -14.35
N ALA A 18 -7.84 5.84 -13.04
CA ALA A 18 -8.85 6.37 -12.13
C ALA A 18 -8.48 7.75 -11.56
N GLY A 19 -7.52 8.47 -12.15
CA GLY A 19 -7.17 9.82 -11.73
C GLY A 19 -5.77 10.01 -11.18
N ALA A 20 -4.90 9.03 -11.36
CA ALA A 20 -3.50 9.06 -10.95
C ALA A 20 -3.32 9.03 -9.41
N ILE A 21 -2.07 8.94 -8.95
CA ILE A 21 -1.76 8.73 -7.54
C ILE A 21 -0.51 9.52 -7.16
N SER A 22 -0.53 10.15 -5.97
CA SER A 22 0.64 10.78 -5.38
C SER A 22 1.52 9.75 -4.67
N ASN A 23 2.78 10.14 -4.39
CA ASN A 23 3.69 9.28 -3.65
C ASN A 23 3.15 8.92 -2.25
N LEU A 24 2.58 9.88 -1.53
CA LEU A 24 2.03 9.62 -0.20
C LEU A 24 0.86 8.63 -0.24
N LYS A 25 0.00 8.75 -1.24
CA LYS A 25 -1.12 7.80 -1.40
C LYS A 25 -0.61 6.43 -1.81
N LEU A 26 0.38 6.36 -2.69
CA LEU A 26 1.01 5.10 -3.10
C LEU A 26 1.53 4.31 -1.89
N GLN A 27 2.19 4.99 -0.94
CA GLN A 27 2.71 4.33 0.25
C GLN A 27 1.61 3.63 1.04
N LYS A 28 0.46 4.27 1.18
CA LYS A 28 -0.69 3.71 1.89
C LYS A 28 -1.32 2.54 1.15
N VAL A 29 -1.39 2.62 -0.17
CA VAL A 29 -1.88 1.50 -1.00
C VAL A 29 -0.99 0.28 -0.83
N LEU A 30 0.33 0.46 -0.80
CA LEU A 30 1.27 -0.64 -0.55
C LEU A 30 1.06 -1.28 0.83
N TYR A 31 0.81 -0.47 1.84
CA TYR A 31 0.49 -0.96 3.18
C TYR A 31 -0.76 -1.86 3.16
N PHE A 32 -1.82 -1.43 2.49
CA PHE A 32 -3.05 -2.22 2.40
C PHE A 32 -2.88 -3.48 1.54
N ILE A 33 -2.09 -3.42 0.48
CA ILE A 33 -1.77 -4.61 -0.33
C ILE A 33 -1.02 -5.65 0.51
N GLN A 34 -0.02 -5.21 1.28
CA GLN A 34 0.73 -6.12 2.15
C GLN A 34 -0.22 -6.79 3.16
N ALA A 35 -1.09 -6.01 3.78
CA ALA A 35 -2.08 -6.53 4.72
C ALA A 35 -3.00 -7.57 4.08
N GLU A 36 -3.50 -7.29 2.89
CA GLU A 36 -4.37 -8.22 2.14
C GLU A 36 -3.69 -9.55 1.86
N PHE A 37 -2.45 -9.51 1.37
CA PHE A 37 -1.70 -10.73 1.08
C PHE A 37 -1.48 -11.55 2.34
N LEU A 38 -1.13 -10.90 3.45
CA LEU A 38 -0.90 -11.58 4.72
C LEU A 38 -2.17 -12.27 5.25
N VAL A 39 -3.31 -11.61 5.14
CA VAL A 39 -4.59 -12.15 5.61
C VAL A 39 -5.06 -13.29 4.72
N VAL A 40 -5.07 -13.09 3.40
CA VAL A 40 -5.65 -14.05 2.45
C VAL A 40 -4.74 -15.25 2.23
N GLN A 41 -3.43 -15.02 2.09
CA GLN A 41 -2.48 -16.07 1.70
C GLN A 41 -1.49 -16.44 2.80
N ASN A 42 -1.47 -15.73 3.91
CA ASN A 42 -0.50 -15.91 4.99
C ASN A 42 0.96 -15.73 4.50
N MET A 43 1.15 -14.96 3.44
CA MET A 43 2.44 -14.65 2.85
C MET A 43 2.50 -13.18 2.48
N PRO A 44 3.64 -12.49 2.74
CA PRO A 44 3.77 -11.09 2.33
C PRO A 44 3.82 -10.95 0.81
N CYS A 45 3.32 -9.83 0.32
CA CYS A 45 3.43 -9.47 -1.09
C CYS A 45 4.88 -9.14 -1.46
N PHE A 46 5.58 -8.45 -0.56
CA PHE A 46 6.97 -8.04 -0.73
C PHE A 46 7.74 -8.18 0.58
N ALA A 47 9.08 -8.29 0.48
CA ALA A 47 9.95 -8.47 1.64
C ALA A 47 10.36 -7.15 2.30
N GLU A 48 10.35 -6.05 1.56
CA GLU A 48 10.80 -4.76 2.05
C GLU A 48 9.94 -4.28 3.23
N GLN A 49 10.59 -3.63 4.21
CA GLN A 49 9.94 -3.19 5.43
C GLN A 49 9.10 -1.94 5.22
N ILE A 50 8.04 -1.82 6.02
CA ILE A 50 7.19 -0.64 6.07
C ILE A 50 7.52 0.09 7.36
N GLU A 51 7.86 1.37 7.27
CA GLU A 51 8.14 2.23 8.43
C GLU A 51 6.92 3.08 8.78
N ALA A 52 6.82 3.46 10.05
CA ALA A 52 5.77 4.35 10.53
C ALA A 52 6.30 5.79 10.57
N TRP A 53 5.92 6.59 9.57
CA TRP A 53 6.29 8.01 9.49
C TRP A 53 5.12 8.89 9.95
N ASP A 54 5.36 10.20 10.12
CA ASP A 54 4.35 11.14 10.63
C ASP A 54 3.04 11.11 9.83
N PHE A 55 3.15 10.99 8.50
CA PHE A 55 1.99 11.02 7.60
C PHE A 55 1.50 9.61 7.21
N GLY A 56 1.95 8.59 7.91
CA GLY A 56 1.48 7.23 7.69
C GLY A 56 2.59 6.22 7.41
N PRO A 57 2.23 5.03 6.91
CA PRO A 57 3.20 3.99 6.55
C PRO A 57 3.96 4.38 5.30
N VAL A 58 5.23 4.02 5.28
CA VAL A 58 6.13 4.31 4.15
C VAL A 58 7.03 3.10 3.89
N VAL A 59 7.15 2.70 2.63
CA VAL A 59 8.19 1.80 2.14
C VAL A 59 9.32 2.67 1.61
N PRO A 60 10.44 2.82 2.33
CA PRO A 60 11.44 3.86 1.99
C PRO A 60 11.98 3.77 0.58
N VAL A 61 12.29 2.58 0.07
CA VAL A 61 12.84 2.44 -1.28
C VAL A 61 11.88 2.96 -2.35
N VAL A 62 10.58 2.79 -2.14
CA VAL A 62 9.56 3.31 -3.05
C VAL A 62 9.41 4.82 -2.88
N TYR A 63 9.39 5.28 -1.64
CA TYR A 63 9.29 6.72 -1.35
C TYR A 63 10.41 7.50 -2.03
N TYR A 64 11.63 7.04 -1.92
CA TYR A 64 12.79 7.72 -2.53
C TYR A 64 12.77 7.63 -4.06
N ARG A 65 12.22 6.55 -4.62
CA ARG A 65 12.07 6.40 -6.06
C ARG A 65 11.17 7.48 -6.67
N TYR A 66 10.09 7.83 -5.98
CA TYR A 66 9.06 8.75 -6.49
C TYR A 66 9.09 10.12 -5.83
N ARG A 67 10.04 10.38 -4.97
CA ARG A 67 10.17 11.64 -4.24
C ARG A 67 10.28 12.87 -5.14
N ILE A 68 10.86 12.71 -6.31
CA ILE A 68 11.06 13.79 -7.27
C ILE A 68 9.74 14.46 -7.69
N TYR A 69 8.64 13.74 -7.62
CA TYR A 69 7.33 14.28 -8.01
C TYR A 69 6.64 15.08 -6.90
N GLY A 70 7.23 15.14 -5.71
CA GLY A 70 6.67 15.86 -4.57
C GLY A 70 5.26 15.38 -4.22
N GLY A 71 4.34 16.31 -4.02
CA GLY A 71 2.94 16.01 -3.74
C GLY A 71 2.08 15.84 -4.99
N ALA A 72 2.66 15.97 -6.17
CA ALA A 72 1.93 15.82 -7.43
C ALA A 72 1.68 14.35 -7.78
N ALA A 73 0.76 14.13 -8.71
CA ALA A 73 0.50 12.81 -9.25
C ALA A 73 1.74 12.26 -9.97
N ILE A 74 2.02 10.98 -9.75
CA ILE A 74 3.12 10.29 -10.42
C ILE A 74 2.71 10.07 -11.88
N PRO A 75 3.51 10.53 -12.86
CA PRO A 75 3.16 10.34 -14.25
C PRO A 75 3.30 8.89 -14.70
N LEU A 76 2.44 8.45 -15.60
CA LEU A 76 2.57 7.16 -16.26
C LEU A 76 3.58 7.32 -17.40
N LEU A 77 4.82 6.88 -17.15
CA LEU A 77 5.90 7.01 -18.13
C LEU A 77 5.82 5.95 -19.23
N HIS A 78 5.32 4.76 -18.91
CA HIS A 78 5.17 3.67 -19.86
C HIS A 78 3.89 2.89 -19.55
N ASP A 79 2.98 2.81 -20.52
CA ASP A 79 1.81 1.94 -20.44
C ASP A 79 2.04 0.74 -21.35
N ASP A 80 2.87 -0.18 -20.90
CA ASP A 80 3.27 -1.38 -21.65
C ASP A 80 2.58 -2.65 -21.15
N GLY A 81 1.56 -2.49 -20.31
CA GLY A 81 0.85 -3.63 -19.74
C GLY A 81 1.64 -4.40 -18.68
N PHE A 82 2.69 -3.79 -18.14
CA PHE A 82 3.50 -4.44 -17.11
C PHE A 82 2.66 -4.89 -15.92
N CYS A 83 2.81 -6.16 -15.54
CA CYS A 83 2.18 -6.73 -14.36
C CYS A 83 3.11 -7.80 -13.76
N PRO A 84 3.59 -7.61 -12.52
CA PRO A 84 4.46 -8.59 -11.89
C PRO A 84 3.69 -9.81 -11.35
N PHE A 85 2.38 -9.68 -11.19
CA PHE A 85 1.56 -10.64 -10.45
C PHE A 85 1.12 -11.82 -11.31
N ASN A 86 1.03 -13.00 -10.70
CA ASN A 86 0.24 -14.08 -11.26
C ASN A 86 -1.25 -13.70 -11.22
N LYS A 87 -2.10 -14.51 -11.82
CA LYS A 87 -3.53 -14.20 -11.99
C LYS A 87 -4.26 -14.01 -10.66
N ARG A 88 -3.97 -14.85 -9.67
CA ARG A 88 -4.59 -14.77 -8.34
C ARG A 88 -4.14 -13.52 -7.59
N ASP A 89 -2.85 -13.26 -7.57
CA ASP A 89 -2.26 -12.13 -6.83
C ASP A 89 -2.65 -10.79 -7.47
N LYS A 90 -2.76 -10.76 -8.81
CA LYS A 90 -3.28 -9.60 -9.52
C LYS A 90 -4.68 -9.24 -9.04
N LYS A 91 -5.54 -10.23 -8.89
CA LYS A 91 -6.90 -10.02 -8.42
C LYS A 91 -6.94 -9.43 -7.01
N LEU A 92 -6.08 -9.92 -6.11
CA LEU A 92 -5.96 -9.39 -4.76
C LEU A 92 -5.49 -7.92 -4.78
N ALA A 93 -4.43 -7.65 -5.52
CA ALA A 93 -3.88 -6.30 -5.63
C ALA A 93 -4.89 -5.33 -6.26
N ASP A 94 -5.54 -5.73 -7.34
CA ASP A 94 -6.54 -4.91 -8.03
C ASP A 94 -7.69 -4.53 -7.10
N GLY A 95 -8.17 -5.47 -6.29
CA GLY A 95 -9.23 -5.20 -5.33
C GLY A 95 -8.86 -4.12 -4.33
N VAL A 96 -7.63 -4.15 -3.81
CA VAL A 96 -7.13 -3.14 -2.87
C VAL A 96 -6.96 -1.79 -3.56
N ILE A 97 -6.34 -1.77 -4.74
CA ILE A 97 -6.10 -0.53 -5.49
C ILE A 97 -7.42 0.16 -5.82
N ASP A 98 -8.40 -0.59 -6.29
CA ASP A 98 -9.70 -0.04 -6.67
C ASP A 98 -10.48 0.48 -5.47
N GLU A 99 -10.38 -0.19 -4.33
CA GLU A 99 -10.99 0.30 -3.08
C GLU A 99 -10.32 1.58 -2.61
N CYS A 100 -8.99 1.64 -2.61
CA CYS A 100 -8.25 2.85 -2.24
C CYS A 100 -8.52 4.03 -3.17
N ALA A 101 -8.88 3.77 -4.43
CA ALA A 101 -9.20 4.83 -5.40
C ALA A 101 -10.39 5.68 -4.98
N LYS A 102 -11.27 5.16 -4.13
CA LYS A 102 -12.45 5.87 -3.63
C LYS A 102 -12.11 6.96 -2.60
N TYR A 103 -10.88 7.00 -2.11
CA TYR A 103 -10.45 7.87 -1.02
C TYR A 103 -9.36 8.81 -1.49
N SER A 104 -9.33 10.02 -0.91
CA SER A 104 -8.20 10.93 -1.09
C SER A 104 -7.00 10.46 -0.27
N ALA A 105 -5.81 11.01 -0.57
CA ALA A 105 -4.61 10.75 0.22
C ALA A 105 -4.84 11.12 1.70
N ALA A 106 -5.47 12.27 1.96
CA ALA A 106 -5.82 12.72 3.31
C ALA A 106 -6.79 11.77 3.99
N GLY A 107 -7.81 11.28 3.26
CA GLY A 107 -8.77 10.31 3.78
C GLY A 107 -8.10 9.01 4.21
N LEU A 108 -7.19 8.48 3.39
CA LEU A 108 -6.42 7.28 3.74
C LEU A 108 -5.50 7.53 4.94
N THR A 109 -4.89 8.72 5.03
CA THR A 109 -4.06 9.09 6.19
C THR A 109 -4.88 9.03 7.48
N ASP A 110 -6.07 9.60 7.49
CA ASP A 110 -6.94 9.60 8.67
C ASP A 110 -7.30 8.17 9.08
N ILE A 111 -7.59 7.31 8.12
CA ILE A 111 -7.93 5.90 8.38
C ILE A 111 -6.74 5.18 9.01
N VAL A 112 -5.55 5.27 8.40
CA VAL A 112 -4.36 4.58 8.87
C VAL A 112 -3.94 5.08 10.26
N HIS A 113 -4.06 6.38 10.53
CA HIS A 113 -3.71 6.96 11.83
C HIS A 113 -4.57 6.40 12.97
N ARG A 114 -5.74 5.84 12.67
CA ARG A 114 -6.60 5.19 13.65
C ARG A 114 -6.33 3.70 13.80
N GLN A 115 -5.48 3.13 12.94
CA GLN A 115 -5.19 1.69 12.95
C GLN A 115 -4.00 1.36 13.83
N THR A 116 -4.13 0.28 14.61
CA THR A 116 -3.14 -0.16 15.56
C THR A 116 -1.75 -0.41 14.96
N PRO A 117 -1.60 -1.04 13.77
CA PRO A 117 -0.28 -1.30 13.22
C PRO A 117 0.59 -0.06 13.09
N TRP A 118 0.03 1.04 12.54
CA TRP A 118 0.77 2.29 12.43
C TRP A 118 0.96 2.96 13.80
N ARG A 119 -0.10 3.04 14.61
CA ARG A 119 -0.05 3.73 15.91
C ARG A 119 1.00 3.14 16.84
N GLU A 120 1.05 1.82 16.95
CA GLU A 120 2.00 1.13 17.83
C GLU A 120 3.45 1.29 17.32
N ALA A 121 3.67 1.11 16.02
CA ALA A 121 4.98 1.28 15.43
C ALA A 121 5.46 2.73 15.52
N TYR A 122 4.58 3.69 15.27
CA TYR A 122 4.91 5.11 15.33
C TYR A 122 5.33 5.52 16.74
N ARG A 123 4.61 5.05 17.77
CA ARG A 123 4.93 5.34 19.16
C ARG A 123 6.32 4.82 19.56
N ARG A 124 6.70 3.65 19.02
CA ARG A 124 8.01 3.04 19.29
C ARG A 124 9.10 3.52 18.32
N ARG A 125 8.75 4.31 17.32
CA ARG A 125 9.63 4.73 16.24
C ARG A 125 10.27 3.53 15.54
N ASP A 126 9.45 2.55 15.19
CA ASP A 126 9.86 1.27 14.67
C ASP A 126 9.15 0.94 13.36
N ILE A 127 9.43 -0.25 12.82
CA ILE A 127 8.77 -0.75 11.63
C ILE A 127 7.37 -1.27 11.94
N ILE A 128 6.51 -1.29 10.91
CA ILE A 128 5.21 -1.95 10.98
C ILE A 128 5.44 -3.40 10.60
N THR A 129 5.29 -4.32 11.56
CA THR A 129 5.57 -5.73 11.35
C THR A 129 4.47 -6.45 10.59
N ASN A 130 4.84 -7.53 9.89
CA ASN A 130 3.86 -8.37 9.22
C ASN A 130 2.87 -8.99 10.23
N GLU A 131 3.36 -9.35 11.42
CA GLU A 131 2.52 -9.91 12.49
C GLU A 131 1.44 -8.92 12.92
N SER A 132 1.79 -7.65 13.10
CA SER A 132 0.83 -6.62 13.50
C SER A 132 -0.22 -6.36 12.43
N LEU A 133 0.19 -6.37 11.17
CA LEU A 133 -0.74 -6.23 10.03
C LEU A 133 -1.72 -7.40 9.98
N LYS A 134 -1.20 -8.61 10.03
CA LYS A 134 -2.01 -9.81 9.95
C LYS A 134 -3.01 -9.88 11.10
N GLU A 135 -2.56 -9.63 12.31
CA GLU A 135 -3.41 -9.67 13.51
C GLU A 135 -4.53 -8.64 13.43
N PHE A 136 -4.21 -7.41 13.08
CA PHE A 136 -5.20 -6.34 13.00
C PHE A 136 -6.25 -6.61 11.92
N PHE A 137 -5.80 -6.89 10.69
CA PHE A 137 -6.71 -7.03 9.56
C PHE A 137 -7.48 -8.35 9.59
N LYS A 138 -6.90 -9.41 10.15
CA LYS A 138 -7.61 -10.69 10.34
C LYS A 138 -8.76 -10.53 11.34
N GLY A 139 -8.55 -9.78 12.42
CA GLY A 139 -9.60 -9.51 13.40
C GLY A 139 -10.76 -8.70 12.86
N ASN A 140 -10.59 -8.04 11.71
CA ASN A 140 -11.58 -7.19 11.07
C ASN A 140 -12.09 -7.78 9.75
N GLU A 141 -11.97 -9.08 9.55
CA GLU A 141 -12.37 -9.78 8.30
C GLU A 141 -13.83 -9.55 7.89
N ASN A 142 -14.72 -9.37 8.87
CA ASN A 142 -16.14 -9.15 8.62
C ASN A 142 -16.44 -7.70 8.21
N GLU A 143 -15.51 -6.81 8.42
CA GLU A 143 -15.56 -5.43 7.99
C GLU A 143 -14.63 -5.21 6.80
N ARG A 144 -14.70 -6.10 5.79
CA ARG A 144 -13.83 -6.02 4.61
C ARG A 144 -14.05 -4.80 3.74
N THR A 145 -14.09 -3.73 4.38
CA THR A 145 -13.53 -2.50 3.92
C THR A 145 -12.22 -2.36 4.70
N TYR A 146 -11.09 -2.51 4.05
CA TYR A 146 -9.78 -2.20 4.64
C TYR A 146 -9.79 -0.82 5.23
N LEU A 147 -10.76 -0.16 4.88
CA LEU A 147 -10.99 1.25 5.06
C LEU A 147 -12.23 1.47 5.96
#